data_0475e1faebd3d4823bc40790250f4e7a
#
_entry.id   0475e1faebd3d4823bc40790250f4e7a
#
_cell.length_a   1.000
_cell.length_b   1.000
_cell.length_c   1.000
_cell.angle_alpha   90.00
_cell.angle_beta   90.00
_cell.angle_gamma   90.00
#
_symmetry.space_group_name_H-M   'P 1'
#
loop_
_entity.id
_entity.type
_entity.pdbx_description
1 polymer ?
#
loop_
_entity_poly.entity_id
_entity_poly.type
_entity_poly.pdbx_seq_one_letter_code
_entity_poly.pdbx_strand_id
1 'polypeptide(L)'
;MSAHCPRKALPCLPMRRATLDPAPSDVPGQPRSDWLTLRRLLPYFRDYRGRMVLALLCLVAAKAANVGVPVLLKELVDALAIPAGDPRALVVVPLGLLLAYAGLRFSTTVFTELRELVFARATHGAARRIALETFEHLHALSLRFHLERQTGGMTRDIERGTRALQSLVSYSLYTIVPTLVELALVLTLLGRRFDLGFVWITPAALVAYGVFTIAVTEWRTQFRREMNELDSKAHSRAVDALLNYETVKYFNNEAFEARRYDEGLDAYRRAQIKSQGTLSLLNAGQQLVIAASLVAMLWRATDGVVTKQMTLGDLVMVNALLIQLYIPLNFLGVLYREIKQSLTDLDRMFRLLEREREVADRPGATPLA
;
A
#
# COMPACT_ATOMS: atom_id res chain seq x y z
N MET A 1 88.01 12.82 9.50
CA MET A 1 87.59 11.86 8.51
C MET A 1 86.11 11.63 8.74
N SER A 2 85.29 12.34 8.01
CA SER A 2 83.81 12.37 8.10
C SER A 2 83.26 11.39 7.09
N ALA A 3 82.51 10.42 7.52
CA ALA A 3 81.72 9.51 6.65
C ALA A 3 80.27 9.96 6.67
N HIS A 4 79.87 10.60 5.63
CA HIS A 4 78.49 10.92 5.31
C HIS A 4 77.76 9.70 4.78
N CYS A 5 76.73 9.23 5.51
CA CYS A 5 75.79 8.24 5.00
C CYS A 5 74.52 8.91 4.50
N PRO A 6 74.13 8.82 3.20
CA PRO A 6 72.87 9.42 2.71
C PRO A 6 71.68 8.49 3.04
N ARG A 7 70.77 8.99 3.89
CA ARG A 7 69.43 8.39 4.06
C ARG A 7 68.63 8.54 2.76
N LYS A 8 68.47 7.45 2.02
CA LYS A 8 67.47 7.36 0.95
C LYS A 8 66.07 7.39 1.57
N ALA A 9 65.35 8.47 1.32
CA ALA A 9 63.93 8.57 1.61
C ALA A 9 63.18 7.57 0.72
N LEU A 10 62.50 6.63 1.38
CA LEU A 10 61.52 5.76 0.73
C LEU A 10 60.34 6.62 0.26
N PRO A 11 59.87 6.46 -0.99
CA PRO A 11 58.68 7.19 -1.46
C PRO A 11 57.46 6.72 -0.67
N CYS A 12 56.75 7.68 -0.05
CA CYS A 12 55.41 7.45 0.50
C CYS A 12 54.49 6.99 -0.64
N LEU A 13 54.16 5.73 -0.67
CA LEU A 13 53.08 5.20 -1.50
C LEU A 13 51.79 5.87 -1.00
N PRO A 14 51.03 6.51 -1.89
CA PRO A 14 49.74 7.04 -1.51
C PRO A 14 48.87 5.87 -1.05
N MET A 15 48.44 5.87 0.23
CA MET A 15 47.35 5.01 0.69
C MET A 15 46.16 5.25 -0.24
N ARG A 16 45.96 4.36 -1.19
CA ARG A 16 44.73 4.28 -1.94
C ARG A 16 43.62 4.11 -0.89
N ARG A 17 42.92 5.18 -0.57
CA ARG A 17 41.59 5.06 0.05
C ARG A 17 40.83 4.06 -0.81
N ALA A 18 40.59 2.88 -0.28
CA ALA A 18 39.59 1.99 -0.82
C ALA A 18 38.30 2.80 -0.75
N THR A 19 37.96 3.47 -1.85
CA THR A 19 36.60 3.88 -2.07
C THR A 19 35.83 2.59 -1.98
N LEU A 20 35.06 2.44 -0.91
CA LEU A 20 34.00 1.46 -0.85
C LEU A 20 33.04 1.86 -1.98
N ASP A 21 33.32 1.39 -3.19
CA ASP A 21 32.34 1.42 -4.25
C ASP A 21 31.11 0.73 -3.69
N PRO A 22 29.96 1.40 -3.67
CA PRO A 22 28.73 0.74 -3.31
C PRO A 22 28.63 -0.47 -4.23
N ALA A 23 28.53 -1.67 -3.62
CA ALA A 23 28.41 -2.91 -4.38
C ALA A 23 27.41 -2.69 -5.52
N PRO A 24 27.71 -3.13 -6.75
CA PRO A 24 26.82 -2.92 -7.90
C PRO A 24 25.48 -3.58 -7.61
N SER A 25 24.57 -2.79 -7.05
CA SER A 25 23.23 -3.21 -6.68
C SER A 25 22.28 -3.20 -7.87
N ASP A 26 22.74 -2.72 -9.02
CA ASP A 26 21.88 -2.62 -10.19
C ASP A 26 22.66 -3.07 -11.44
N VAL A 27 22.36 -4.27 -11.90
CA VAL A 27 22.55 -4.62 -13.32
C VAL A 27 21.46 -3.87 -14.07
N PRO A 28 21.77 -2.78 -14.81
CA PRO A 28 20.79 -2.10 -15.64
C PRO A 28 20.51 -3.00 -16.83
N GLY A 29 19.32 -3.51 -17.00
CA GLY A 29 19.08 -4.12 -18.27
C GLY A 29 17.84 -4.97 -18.53
N GLN A 30 16.97 -5.21 -17.56
CA GLN A 30 15.68 -5.82 -17.94
C GLN A 30 14.52 -4.91 -17.55
N PRO A 31 13.59 -4.62 -18.47
CA PRO A 31 12.39 -3.86 -18.14
C PRO A 31 11.62 -4.59 -17.05
N ARG A 32 11.43 -3.92 -15.91
CA ARG A 32 10.64 -4.44 -14.80
C ARG A 32 9.22 -4.69 -15.27
N SER A 33 8.80 -5.93 -15.34
CA SER A 33 7.41 -6.28 -15.58
C SER A 33 6.76 -6.65 -14.27
N ASP A 34 6.02 -5.72 -13.68
CA ASP A 34 5.25 -5.93 -12.45
C ASP A 34 4.31 -7.14 -12.60
N TRP A 35 3.80 -7.37 -13.79
CA TRP A 35 2.99 -8.52 -14.15
C TRP A 35 3.75 -9.86 -14.06
N LEU A 36 5.02 -9.88 -14.45
CA LEU A 36 5.85 -11.08 -14.36
C LEU A 36 6.08 -11.48 -12.89
N THR A 37 6.35 -10.52 -12.02
CA THR A 37 6.51 -10.73 -10.58
C THR A 37 5.23 -11.30 -9.96
N LEU A 38 4.07 -10.76 -10.32
CA LEU A 38 2.77 -11.28 -9.89
C LEU A 38 2.53 -12.71 -10.37
N ARG A 39 2.85 -13.01 -11.64
CA ARG A 39 2.69 -14.35 -12.20
C ARG A 39 3.56 -15.39 -11.50
N ARG A 40 4.76 -15.00 -11.04
CA ARG A 40 5.67 -15.87 -10.28
C ARG A 40 5.16 -16.22 -8.89
N LEU A 41 4.27 -15.41 -8.32
CA LEU A 41 3.62 -15.70 -7.04
C LEU A 41 2.52 -16.76 -7.12
N LEU A 42 1.84 -16.88 -8.27
CA LEU A 42 0.70 -17.79 -8.43
C LEU A 42 0.99 -19.25 -8.04
N PRO A 43 2.15 -19.86 -8.37
CA PRO A 43 2.46 -21.22 -7.98
C PRO A 43 2.44 -21.46 -6.48
N TYR A 44 2.88 -20.48 -5.67
CA TYR A 44 2.93 -20.61 -4.22
C TYR A 44 1.56 -20.62 -3.55
N PHE A 45 0.53 -20.09 -4.22
CA PHE A 45 -0.85 -20.13 -3.76
C PHE A 45 -1.62 -21.34 -4.26
N ARG A 46 -1.05 -22.12 -5.17
CA ARG A 46 -1.72 -23.27 -5.80
C ARG A 46 -2.16 -24.33 -4.79
N ASP A 47 -1.37 -24.54 -3.75
CA ASP A 47 -1.67 -25.53 -2.69
C ASP A 47 -2.82 -25.07 -1.78
N TYR A 48 -3.18 -23.79 -1.83
CA TYR A 48 -4.21 -23.18 -0.99
C TYR A 48 -5.49 -22.82 -1.77
N ARG A 49 -5.72 -23.40 -2.98
CA ARG A 49 -6.83 -23.03 -3.89
C ARG A 49 -8.20 -23.05 -3.21
N GLY A 50 -8.52 -24.12 -2.45
CA GLY A 50 -9.80 -24.22 -1.78
C GLY A 50 -10.03 -23.12 -0.74
N ARG A 51 -8.97 -22.75 0.00
CA ARG A 51 -9.02 -21.64 0.96
C ARG A 51 -9.14 -20.29 0.25
N MET A 52 -8.47 -20.10 -0.87
CA MET A 52 -8.59 -18.87 -1.68
C MET A 52 -10.03 -18.70 -2.19
N VAL A 53 -10.64 -19.77 -2.73
CA VAL A 53 -12.05 -19.75 -3.18
C VAL A 53 -12.99 -19.44 -2.01
N LEU A 54 -12.80 -20.09 -0.86
CA LEU A 54 -13.61 -19.82 0.33
C LEU A 54 -13.47 -18.37 0.79
N ALA A 55 -12.24 -17.84 0.83
CA ALA A 55 -12.00 -16.45 1.20
C ALA A 55 -12.63 -15.45 0.23
N LEU A 56 -12.61 -15.74 -1.08
CA LEU A 56 -13.29 -14.93 -2.10
C LEU A 56 -14.82 -15.00 -1.95
N LEU A 57 -15.39 -16.16 -1.63
CA LEU A 57 -16.81 -16.30 -1.34
C LEU A 57 -17.20 -15.48 -0.09
N CYS A 58 -16.41 -15.56 0.99
CA CYS A 58 -16.60 -14.75 2.18
C CYS A 58 -16.49 -13.25 1.87
N LEU A 59 -15.56 -12.86 0.99
CA LEU A 59 -15.42 -11.46 0.54
C LEU A 59 -16.67 -10.97 -0.18
N VAL A 60 -17.17 -11.74 -1.14
CA VAL A 60 -18.39 -11.38 -1.89
C VAL A 60 -19.57 -11.33 -0.94
N ALA A 61 -19.71 -12.30 -0.03
CA ALA A 61 -20.79 -12.32 0.98
C ALA A 61 -20.70 -11.11 1.93
N ALA A 62 -19.50 -10.76 2.41
CA ALA A 62 -19.30 -9.58 3.24
C ALA A 62 -19.69 -8.29 2.50
N LYS A 63 -19.30 -8.14 1.23
CA LYS A 63 -19.61 -6.96 0.43
C LYS A 63 -21.09 -6.90 0.03
N ALA A 64 -21.70 -8.03 -0.29
CA ALA A 64 -23.14 -8.11 -0.53
C ALA A 64 -23.94 -7.74 0.73
N ALA A 65 -23.54 -8.24 1.91
CA ALA A 65 -24.13 -7.84 3.17
C ALA A 65 -23.94 -6.33 3.43
N ASN A 66 -22.76 -5.79 3.19
CA ASN A 66 -22.44 -4.38 3.40
C ASN A 66 -23.29 -3.47 2.50
N VAL A 67 -23.47 -3.80 1.22
CA VAL A 67 -24.35 -3.07 0.28
C VAL A 67 -25.83 -3.28 0.63
N GLY A 68 -26.18 -4.39 1.25
CA GLY A 68 -27.53 -4.66 1.74
C GLY A 68 -27.96 -3.80 2.94
N VAL A 69 -27.01 -3.30 3.74
CA VAL A 69 -27.33 -2.45 4.91
C VAL A 69 -28.07 -1.17 4.54
N PRO A 70 -27.63 -0.35 3.55
CA PRO A 70 -28.38 0.80 3.06
C PRO A 70 -29.76 0.45 2.49
N VAL A 71 -29.90 -0.75 1.89
CA VAL A 71 -31.20 -1.21 1.37
C VAL A 71 -32.19 -1.45 2.51
N LEU A 72 -31.77 -2.12 3.59
CA LEU A 72 -32.62 -2.29 4.78
C LEU A 72 -32.93 -0.97 5.48
N LEU A 73 -31.96 -0.04 5.48
CA LEU A 73 -32.19 1.31 6.02
C LEU A 73 -33.25 2.05 5.22
N LYS A 74 -33.25 1.92 3.89
CA LYS A 74 -34.32 2.43 3.04
C LYS A 74 -35.69 1.88 3.44
N GLU A 75 -35.82 0.55 3.54
CA GLU A 75 -37.10 -0.07 3.89
C GLU A 75 -37.59 0.37 5.29
N LEU A 76 -36.64 0.59 6.22
CA LEU A 76 -36.94 1.11 7.55
C LEU A 76 -37.50 2.56 7.49
N VAL A 77 -36.83 3.44 6.71
CA VAL A 77 -37.29 4.84 6.54
C VAL A 77 -38.64 4.89 5.85
N ASP A 78 -38.85 4.08 4.81
CA ASP A 78 -40.11 4.04 4.08
C ASP A 78 -41.25 3.51 4.96
N ALA A 79 -40.98 2.54 5.84
CA ALA A 79 -41.95 2.04 6.80
C ALA A 79 -42.36 3.09 7.85
N LEU A 80 -41.48 4.04 8.18
CA LEU A 80 -41.76 5.14 9.12
C LEU A 80 -42.43 6.33 8.42
N ALA A 81 -42.33 6.46 7.11
CA ALA A 81 -42.90 7.55 6.32
C ALA A 81 -44.43 7.36 6.00
N ILE A 82 -45.09 6.32 6.52
CA ILE A 82 -46.51 6.05 6.33
C ILE A 82 -47.36 7.12 7.06
N PRO A 83 -48.32 7.79 6.39
CA PRO A 83 -49.10 8.84 7.02
C PRO A 83 -49.90 8.36 8.25
N ALA A 84 -49.98 9.22 9.29
CA ALA A 84 -50.77 8.96 10.46
C ALA A 84 -52.28 8.89 10.03
N GLY A 85 -52.87 7.71 10.15
CA GLY A 85 -54.25 7.43 9.74
C GLY A 85 -54.45 6.20 8.84
N ASP A 86 -53.38 5.66 8.30
CA ASP A 86 -53.40 4.33 7.63
C ASP A 86 -53.46 3.23 8.72
N PRO A 87 -54.36 2.23 8.60
CA PRO A 87 -54.41 1.09 9.53
C PRO A 87 -53.04 0.36 9.66
N ARG A 88 -52.16 0.53 8.68
CA ARG A 88 -50.79 0.01 8.71
C ARG A 88 -49.83 0.83 9.59
N ALA A 89 -50.15 2.11 9.91
CA ALA A 89 -49.37 2.99 10.78
C ALA A 89 -49.49 2.62 12.27
N LEU A 90 -50.39 1.75 12.65
CA LEU A 90 -50.55 1.22 14.00
C LEU A 90 -49.55 0.14 14.37
N VAL A 91 -48.66 -0.24 13.46
CA VAL A 91 -47.68 -1.26 13.73
C VAL A 91 -46.44 -0.60 14.35
N VAL A 92 -46.35 -0.73 15.70
CA VAL A 92 -45.13 -1.14 16.41
C VAL A 92 -43.85 -0.94 15.59
N VAL A 93 -42.89 -0.20 16.16
CA VAL A 93 -41.50 -0.16 15.70
C VAL A 93 -41.18 -1.43 14.90
N PRO A 94 -40.73 -1.35 13.64
CA PRO A 94 -40.55 -2.53 12.80
C PRO A 94 -39.37 -3.35 13.27
N LEU A 95 -39.57 -4.04 14.41
CA LEU A 95 -38.56 -4.80 15.13
C LEU A 95 -37.87 -5.83 14.21
N GLY A 96 -38.64 -6.43 13.29
CA GLY A 96 -38.08 -7.37 12.32
C GLY A 96 -37.04 -6.72 11.39
N LEU A 97 -37.30 -5.50 10.90
CA LEU A 97 -36.34 -4.77 10.07
C LEU A 97 -35.11 -4.31 10.86
N LEU A 98 -35.29 -3.91 12.12
CA LEU A 98 -34.18 -3.54 13.01
C LEU A 98 -33.29 -4.76 13.31
N LEU A 99 -33.88 -5.92 13.61
CA LEU A 99 -33.13 -7.15 13.81
C LEU A 99 -32.43 -7.62 12.53
N ALA A 100 -33.07 -7.51 11.37
CA ALA A 100 -32.46 -7.80 10.09
C ALA A 100 -31.30 -6.87 9.78
N TYR A 101 -31.45 -5.57 10.05
CA TYR A 101 -30.37 -4.59 9.92
C TYR A 101 -29.17 -4.93 10.82
N ALA A 102 -29.42 -5.20 12.10
CA ALA A 102 -28.37 -5.58 13.05
C ALA A 102 -27.69 -6.90 12.65
N GLY A 103 -28.50 -7.91 12.25
CA GLY A 103 -28.01 -9.20 11.79
C GLY A 103 -27.16 -9.08 10.52
N LEU A 104 -27.58 -8.27 9.55
CA LEU A 104 -26.83 -8.03 8.32
C LEU A 104 -25.51 -7.28 8.60
N ARG A 105 -25.56 -6.28 9.50
CA ARG A 105 -24.38 -5.55 9.95
C ARG A 105 -23.38 -6.45 10.64
N PHE A 106 -23.86 -7.32 11.53
CA PHE A 106 -23.04 -8.33 12.20
C PHE A 106 -22.45 -9.33 11.20
N SER A 107 -23.22 -9.81 10.24
CA SER A 107 -22.80 -10.72 9.19
C SER A 107 -21.64 -10.13 8.35
N THR A 108 -21.67 -8.82 8.07
CA THR A 108 -20.59 -8.12 7.37
C THR A 108 -19.26 -8.30 8.12
N THR A 109 -19.26 -8.12 9.44
CA THR A 109 -18.07 -8.31 10.28
C THR A 109 -17.65 -9.77 10.31
N VAL A 110 -18.58 -10.69 10.54
CA VAL A 110 -18.29 -12.14 10.59
C VAL A 110 -17.63 -12.63 9.31
N PHE A 111 -18.20 -12.28 8.15
CA PHE A 111 -17.61 -12.68 6.86
C PHE A 111 -16.27 -12.01 6.59
N THR A 112 -16.05 -10.78 7.08
CA THR A 112 -14.76 -10.10 6.97
C THR A 112 -13.69 -10.81 7.79
N GLU A 113 -13.97 -11.10 9.07
CA GLU A 113 -13.04 -11.80 9.96
C GLU A 113 -12.78 -13.24 9.49
N LEU A 114 -13.83 -13.94 9.04
CA LEU A 114 -13.67 -15.29 8.50
C LEU A 114 -12.77 -15.31 7.26
N ARG A 115 -12.95 -14.36 6.36
CA ARG A 115 -12.09 -14.17 5.20
C ARG A 115 -10.62 -13.97 5.63
N GLU A 116 -10.36 -13.10 6.62
CA GLU A 116 -9.01 -12.83 7.12
C GLU A 116 -8.36 -14.07 7.71
N LEU A 117 -9.07 -14.81 8.56
CA LEU A 117 -8.58 -16.04 9.16
C LEU A 117 -8.25 -17.12 8.12
N VAL A 118 -9.13 -17.31 7.14
CA VAL A 118 -8.95 -18.29 6.07
C VAL A 118 -7.74 -17.92 5.21
N PHE A 119 -7.60 -16.62 4.91
CA PHE A 119 -6.55 -16.13 4.01
C PHE A 119 -5.20 -16.00 4.70
N ALA A 120 -5.15 -15.67 5.99
CA ALA A 120 -3.91 -15.58 6.76
C ALA A 120 -3.06 -16.85 6.66
N ARG A 121 -3.70 -18.03 6.72
CA ARG A 121 -3.02 -19.33 6.59
C ARG A 121 -2.38 -19.51 5.20
N ALA A 122 -3.03 -19.03 4.14
CA ALA A 122 -2.48 -19.09 2.78
C ALA A 122 -1.31 -18.12 2.61
N THR A 123 -1.45 -16.88 3.09
CA THR A 123 -0.43 -15.85 3.01
C THR A 123 0.83 -16.22 3.78
N HIS A 124 0.69 -16.61 5.05
CA HIS A 124 1.84 -16.99 5.86
C HIS A 124 2.47 -18.32 5.40
N GLY A 125 1.66 -19.25 4.87
CA GLY A 125 2.16 -20.49 4.28
C GLY A 125 2.98 -20.24 3.01
N ALA A 126 2.52 -19.38 2.11
CA ALA A 126 3.26 -18.97 0.92
C ALA A 126 4.54 -18.21 1.28
N ALA A 127 4.46 -17.27 2.23
CA ALA A 127 5.61 -16.52 2.72
C ALA A 127 6.70 -17.43 3.33
N ARG A 128 6.30 -18.40 4.16
CA ARG A 128 7.21 -19.42 4.72
C ARG A 128 7.89 -20.22 3.61
N ARG A 129 7.13 -20.68 2.61
CA ARG A 129 7.68 -21.50 1.51
C ARG A 129 8.70 -20.73 0.68
N ILE A 130 8.39 -19.49 0.30
CA ILE A 130 9.33 -18.64 -0.45
C ILE A 130 10.59 -18.34 0.36
N ALA A 131 10.44 -18.03 1.66
CA ALA A 131 11.57 -17.77 2.53
C ALA A 131 12.50 -18.98 2.65
N LEU A 132 11.93 -20.18 2.85
CA LEU A 132 12.67 -21.44 2.93
C LEU A 132 13.40 -21.74 1.61
N GLU A 133 12.69 -21.67 0.48
CA GLU A 133 13.26 -21.90 -0.85
C GLU A 133 14.41 -20.92 -1.16
N THR A 134 14.25 -19.65 -0.81
CA THR A 134 15.31 -18.65 -0.96
C THR A 134 16.50 -18.96 -0.07
N PHE A 135 16.26 -19.36 1.16
CA PHE A 135 17.31 -19.72 2.11
C PHE A 135 18.10 -20.94 1.64
N GLU A 136 17.42 -22.01 1.23
CA GLU A 136 18.05 -23.22 0.69
C GLU A 136 18.83 -22.92 -0.59
N HIS A 137 18.29 -22.09 -1.47
CA HIS A 137 18.97 -21.68 -2.69
C HIS A 137 20.25 -20.89 -2.39
N LEU A 138 20.21 -19.94 -1.44
CA LEU A 138 21.41 -19.19 -1.03
C LEU A 138 22.51 -20.10 -0.49
N HIS A 139 22.17 -21.14 0.28
CA HIS A 139 23.14 -22.11 0.77
C HIS A 139 23.74 -22.99 -0.33
N ALA A 140 23.02 -23.14 -1.45
CA ALA A 140 23.51 -23.88 -2.61
C ALA A 140 24.35 -23.04 -3.58
N LEU A 141 24.52 -21.74 -3.33
CA LEU A 141 25.38 -20.85 -4.12
C LEU A 141 26.85 -21.01 -3.70
N SER A 142 27.76 -20.62 -4.61
CA SER A 142 29.22 -20.75 -4.43
C SER A 142 29.77 -19.86 -3.29
N LEU A 143 30.90 -20.29 -2.72
CA LEU A 143 31.64 -19.50 -1.72
C LEU A 143 32.00 -18.11 -2.25
N ARG A 144 32.32 -17.99 -3.54
CA ARG A 144 32.65 -16.74 -4.20
C ARG A 144 31.49 -15.73 -4.07
N PHE A 145 30.26 -16.16 -4.30
CA PHE A 145 29.07 -15.32 -4.12
C PHE A 145 28.96 -14.77 -2.70
N HIS A 146 29.25 -15.62 -1.69
CA HIS A 146 29.17 -15.21 -0.28
C HIS A 146 30.31 -14.27 0.13
N LEU A 147 31.51 -14.41 -0.45
CA LEU A 147 32.62 -13.51 -0.18
C LEU A 147 32.46 -12.13 -0.85
N GLU A 148 31.82 -12.07 -2.01
CA GLU A 148 31.56 -10.82 -2.72
C GLU A 148 30.41 -9.99 -2.11
N ARG A 149 29.53 -10.60 -1.30
CA ARG A 149 28.38 -9.95 -0.70
C ARG A 149 28.39 -9.98 0.84
N GLN A 150 27.91 -8.88 1.44
CA GLN A 150 27.73 -8.83 2.88
C GLN A 150 26.52 -9.71 3.28
N THR A 151 26.73 -10.69 4.14
CA THR A 151 25.71 -11.64 4.64
C THR A 151 24.46 -10.93 5.22
N GLY A 152 24.67 -9.82 5.94
CA GLY A 152 23.58 -9.03 6.48
C GLY A 152 22.66 -8.38 5.42
N GLY A 153 23.17 -8.14 4.20
CA GLY A 153 22.38 -7.67 3.08
C GLY A 153 21.39 -8.73 2.58
N MET A 154 21.85 -9.95 2.43
CA MET A 154 21.04 -11.07 1.93
C MET A 154 19.89 -11.45 2.87
N THR A 155 20.15 -11.53 4.18
CA THR A 155 19.11 -11.78 5.19
C THR A 155 18.05 -10.70 5.15
N ARG A 156 18.46 -9.43 5.00
CA ARG A 156 17.55 -8.29 4.88
C ARG A 156 16.70 -8.35 3.61
N ASP A 157 17.25 -8.85 2.49
CA ASP A 157 16.51 -9.02 1.22
C ASP A 157 15.43 -10.12 1.36
N ILE A 158 15.70 -11.23 2.06
CA ILE A 158 14.71 -12.26 2.36
C ILE A 158 13.59 -11.70 3.24
N GLU A 159 13.94 -10.99 4.31
CA GLU A 159 12.95 -10.40 5.21
C GLU A 159 12.06 -9.35 4.50
N ARG A 160 12.66 -8.50 3.67
CA ARG A 160 11.91 -7.50 2.88
C ARG A 160 11.00 -8.16 1.87
N GLY A 161 11.50 -9.16 1.14
CA GLY A 161 10.72 -9.90 0.16
C GLY A 161 9.54 -10.65 0.80
N THR A 162 9.76 -11.29 1.95
CA THR A 162 8.70 -11.97 2.71
C THR A 162 7.64 -11.00 3.21
N ARG A 163 8.04 -9.84 3.76
CA ARG A 163 7.12 -8.77 4.18
C ARG A 163 6.39 -8.17 2.97
N ALA A 164 7.10 -7.96 1.88
CA ALA A 164 6.51 -7.43 0.64
C ALA A 164 5.43 -8.36 0.08
N LEU A 165 5.62 -9.68 0.12
CA LEU A 165 4.58 -10.63 -0.23
C LEU A 165 3.33 -10.46 0.65
N GLN A 166 3.51 -10.41 1.97
CA GLN A 166 2.39 -10.23 2.90
C GLN A 166 1.65 -8.91 2.66
N SER A 167 2.40 -7.81 2.47
CA SER A 167 1.84 -6.49 2.18
C SER A 167 1.09 -6.46 0.84
N LEU A 168 1.68 -7.01 -0.23
CA LEU A 168 1.05 -7.07 -1.56
C LEU A 168 -0.28 -7.82 -1.51
N VAL A 169 -0.27 -8.99 -0.85
CA VAL A 169 -1.47 -9.80 -0.68
C VAL A 169 -2.51 -9.07 0.17
N SER A 170 -2.10 -8.47 1.28
CA SER A 170 -2.98 -7.70 2.16
C SER A 170 -3.64 -6.53 1.42
N TYR A 171 -2.88 -5.72 0.73
CA TYR A 171 -3.43 -4.58 -0.03
C TYR A 171 -4.35 -5.03 -1.16
N SER A 172 -3.96 -6.07 -1.90
CA SER A 172 -4.78 -6.56 -3.01
C SER A 172 -6.12 -7.13 -2.53
N LEU A 173 -6.09 -8.01 -1.53
CA LEU A 173 -7.26 -8.79 -1.10
C LEU A 173 -8.10 -8.13 -0.01
N TYR A 174 -7.51 -7.26 0.81
CA TYR A 174 -8.27 -6.58 1.87
C TYR A 174 -8.74 -5.19 1.46
N THR A 175 -8.20 -4.62 0.37
CA THR A 175 -8.58 -3.27 -0.05
C THR A 175 -9.01 -3.20 -1.51
N ILE A 176 -8.17 -3.61 -2.47
CA ILE A 176 -8.46 -3.40 -3.90
C ILE A 176 -9.62 -4.28 -4.36
N VAL A 177 -9.50 -5.61 -4.19
CA VAL A 177 -10.54 -6.54 -4.66
C VAL A 177 -11.88 -6.28 -3.99
N PRO A 178 -11.96 -6.10 -2.63
CA PRO A 178 -13.22 -5.73 -1.98
C PRO A 178 -13.84 -4.43 -2.50
N THR A 179 -13.03 -3.41 -2.77
CA THR A 179 -13.52 -2.12 -3.30
C THR A 179 -14.08 -2.27 -4.71
N LEU A 180 -13.42 -3.06 -5.58
CA LEU A 180 -13.93 -3.33 -6.93
C LEU A 180 -15.23 -4.13 -6.89
N VAL A 181 -15.33 -5.15 -6.02
CA VAL A 181 -16.57 -5.92 -5.83
C VAL A 181 -17.67 -5.02 -5.31
N GLU A 182 -17.40 -4.17 -4.33
CA GLU A 182 -18.37 -3.23 -3.77
C GLU A 182 -18.87 -2.23 -4.83
N LEU A 183 -17.95 -1.65 -5.60
CA LEU A 183 -18.28 -0.77 -6.72
C LEU A 183 -19.21 -1.47 -7.74
N ALA A 184 -18.86 -2.70 -8.13
CA ALA A 184 -19.67 -3.47 -9.07
C ALA A 184 -21.09 -3.76 -8.52
N LEU A 185 -21.19 -4.09 -7.22
CA LEU A 185 -22.47 -4.32 -6.56
C LEU A 185 -23.32 -3.05 -6.47
N VAL A 186 -22.67 -1.92 -6.08
CA VAL A 186 -23.36 -0.62 -5.99
C VAL A 186 -23.86 -0.17 -7.36
N LEU A 187 -23.02 -0.23 -8.40
CA LEU A 187 -23.42 0.15 -9.76
C LEU A 187 -24.55 -0.75 -10.30
N THR A 188 -24.49 -2.05 -10.02
CA THR A 188 -25.53 -2.99 -10.40
C THR A 188 -26.84 -2.68 -9.68
N LEU A 189 -26.79 -2.35 -8.39
CA LEU A 189 -27.96 -1.97 -7.60
C LEU A 189 -28.58 -0.67 -8.09
N LEU A 190 -27.75 0.37 -8.33
CA LEU A 190 -28.20 1.66 -8.85
C LEU A 190 -28.83 1.50 -10.25
N GLY A 191 -28.22 0.73 -11.14
CA GLY A 191 -28.71 0.51 -12.49
C GLY A 191 -29.98 -0.33 -12.58
N ARG A 192 -30.29 -1.15 -11.57
CA ARG A 192 -31.52 -1.93 -11.50
C ARG A 192 -32.68 -1.17 -10.87
N ARG A 193 -32.40 -0.23 -9.98
CA ARG A 193 -33.43 0.47 -9.19
C ARG A 193 -33.68 1.91 -9.65
N PHE A 194 -32.69 2.55 -10.27
CA PHE A 194 -32.75 3.96 -10.65
C PHE A 194 -32.38 4.19 -12.10
N ASP A 195 -32.57 5.42 -12.55
CA ASP A 195 -32.24 5.86 -13.90
C ASP A 195 -30.73 5.82 -14.20
N LEU A 196 -30.39 5.68 -15.48
CA LEU A 196 -28.99 5.64 -15.97
C LEU A 196 -28.14 6.83 -15.50
N GLY A 197 -28.77 7.96 -15.17
CA GLY A 197 -28.03 9.11 -14.63
C GLY A 197 -27.28 8.81 -13.33
N PHE A 198 -27.89 8.03 -12.43
CA PHE A 198 -27.24 7.61 -11.18
C PHE A 198 -26.03 6.69 -11.45
N VAL A 199 -26.13 5.84 -12.47
CA VAL A 199 -25.08 4.91 -12.87
C VAL A 199 -23.88 5.65 -13.45
N TRP A 200 -24.08 6.76 -14.19
CA TRP A 200 -22.99 7.50 -14.81
C TRP A 200 -22.29 8.50 -13.89
N ILE A 201 -23.01 9.12 -12.95
CA ILE A 201 -22.41 10.08 -12.00
C ILE A 201 -21.34 9.40 -11.14
N THR A 202 -21.59 8.17 -10.68
CA THR A 202 -20.64 7.45 -9.81
C THR A 202 -19.30 7.16 -10.49
N PRO A 203 -19.21 6.50 -11.66
CA PRO A 203 -17.95 6.30 -12.37
C PRO A 203 -17.28 7.61 -12.80
N ALA A 204 -18.06 8.62 -13.23
CA ALA A 204 -17.52 9.92 -13.59
C ALA A 204 -16.81 10.59 -12.41
N ALA A 205 -17.42 10.53 -11.22
CA ALA A 205 -16.81 11.03 -9.99
C ALA A 205 -15.53 10.25 -9.62
N LEU A 206 -15.54 8.92 -9.77
CA LEU A 206 -14.37 8.07 -9.53
C LEU A 206 -13.20 8.40 -10.48
N VAL A 207 -13.51 8.60 -11.76
CA VAL A 207 -12.51 8.99 -12.76
C VAL A 207 -11.95 10.37 -12.44
N ALA A 208 -12.82 11.36 -12.14
CA ALA A 208 -12.40 12.70 -11.75
C ALA A 208 -11.50 12.68 -10.49
N TYR A 209 -11.89 11.90 -9.48
CA TYR A 209 -11.10 11.69 -8.27
C TYR A 209 -9.74 11.08 -8.58
N GLY A 210 -9.71 10.02 -9.40
CA GLY A 210 -8.48 9.33 -9.79
C GLY A 210 -7.52 10.24 -10.56
N VAL A 211 -8.01 10.95 -11.58
CA VAL A 211 -7.24 11.90 -12.39
C VAL A 211 -6.68 13.02 -11.52
N PHE A 212 -7.50 13.62 -10.67
CA PHE A 212 -7.06 14.66 -9.74
C PHE A 212 -5.98 14.14 -8.78
N THR A 213 -6.19 12.96 -8.20
CA THR A 213 -5.24 12.35 -7.26
C THR A 213 -3.89 12.08 -7.92
N ILE A 214 -3.87 11.53 -9.15
CA ILE A 214 -2.65 11.24 -9.89
C ILE A 214 -1.92 12.55 -10.21
N ALA A 215 -2.60 13.51 -10.82
CA ALA A 215 -2.01 14.78 -11.25
C ALA A 215 -1.37 15.54 -10.07
N VAL A 216 -2.10 15.67 -8.95
CA VAL A 216 -1.60 16.38 -7.78
C VAL A 216 -0.50 15.59 -7.07
N THR A 217 -0.55 14.25 -7.06
CA THR A 217 0.50 13.41 -6.46
C THR A 217 1.80 13.51 -7.25
N GLU A 218 1.76 13.53 -8.57
CA GLU A 218 2.95 13.72 -9.42
C GLU A 218 3.57 15.09 -9.19
N TRP A 219 2.76 16.16 -9.22
CA TRP A 219 3.22 17.51 -8.91
C TRP A 219 3.84 17.61 -7.51
N ARG A 220 3.26 16.97 -6.51
CA ARG A 220 3.71 16.97 -5.12
C ARG A 220 5.03 16.24 -4.91
N THR A 221 5.36 15.27 -5.77
CA THR A 221 6.54 14.43 -5.63
C THR A 221 7.85 15.25 -5.64
N GLN A 222 7.92 16.37 -6.37
CA GLN A 222 9.09 17.26 -6.39
C GLN A 222 9.36 17.86 -4.99
N PHE A 223 8.33 18.31 -4.28
CA PHE A 223 8.47 18.89 -2.93
C PHE A 223 8.90 17.86 -1.89
N ARG A 224 8.44 16.62 -2.05
CA ARG A 224 8.90 15.51 -1.20
C ARG A 224 10.36 15.13 -1.44
N ARG A 225 10.81 15.17 -2.68
CA ARG A 225 12.22 14.92 -3.01
C ARG A 225 13.11 15.98 -2.38
N GLU A 226 12.78 17.26 -2.54
CA GLU A 226 13.50 18.38 -1.92
C GLU A 226 13.57 18.22 -0.39
N MET A 227 12.44 17.92 0.25
CA MET A 227 12.38 17.67 1.69
C MET A 227 13.30 16.51 2.11
N ASN A 228 13.25 15.36 1.42
CA ASN A 228 14.06 14.18 1.73
C ASN A 228 15.58 14.44 1.52
N GLU A 229 15.95 15.25 0.50
CA GLU A 229 17.35 15.62 0.28
C GLU A 229 17.87 16.50 1.42
N LEU A 230 17.08 17.47 1.88
CA LEU A 230 17.46 18.34 3.00
C LEU A 230 17.55 17.56 4.31
N ASP A 231 16.63 16.63 4.56
CA ASP A 231 16.67 15.71 5.71
C ASP A 231 17.96 14.87 5.70
N SER A 232 18.26 14.24 4.56
CA SER A 232 19.49 13.44 4.43
C SER A 232 20.75 14.28 4.63
N LYS A 233 20.79 15.51 4.12
CA LYS A 233 21.93 16.42 4.31
C LYS A 233 22.10 16.82 5.77
N ALA A 234 21.00 17.16 6.46
CA ALA A 234 21.04 17.51 7.87
C ALA A 234 21.50 16.31 8.72
N HIS A 235 20.95 15.12 8.45
CA HIS A 235 21.31 13.90 9.15
C HIS A 235 22.79 13.50 8.95
N SER A 236 23.29 13.55 7.70
CA SER A 236 24.71 13.26 7.41
C SER A 236 25.64 14.20 8.15
N ARG A 237 25.32 15.51 8.21
CA ARG A 237 26.13 16.47 8.97
C ARG A 237 26.16 16.16 10.46
N ALA A 238 25.02 15.79 11.05
CA ALA A 238 24.97 15.40 12.45
C ALA A 238 25.84 14.17 12.72
N VAL A 239 25.74 13.14 11.86
CA VAL A 239 26.56 11.92 11.98
C VAL A 239 28.05 12.26 11.84
N ASP A 240 28.43 13.07 10.84
CA ASP A 240 29.83 13.47 10.62
C ASP A 240 30.41 14.23 11.85
N ALA A 241 29.64 15.17 12.41
CA ALA A 241 30.05 15.91 13.60
C ALA A 241 30.23 15.00 14.82
N LEU A 242 29.34 14.01 15.00
CA LEU A 242 29.42 13.06 16.12
C LEU A 242 30.55 12.03 15.92
N LEU A 243 30.80 11.57 14.70
CA LEU A 243 31.93 10.69 14.39
C LEU A 243 33.29 11.38 14.61
N ASN A 244 33.35 12.70 14.36
CA ASN A 244 34.52 13.52 14.56
C ASN A 244 34.49 14.29 15.89
N TYR A 245 33.80 13.75 16.92
CA TYR A 245 33.60 14.42 18.21
C TYR A 245 34.90 14.91 18.83
N GLU A 246 35.98 14.12 18.82
CA GLU A 246 37.28 14.49 19.37
C GLU A 246 37.82 15.74 18.67
N THR A 247 37.75 15.80 17.34
CA THR A 247 38.21 16.96 16.57
C THR A 247 37.41 18.22 16.93
N VAL A 248 36.08 18.09 17.01
CA VAL A 248 35.19 19.19 17.40
C VAL A 248 35.59 19.72 18.79
N LYS A 249 35.86 18.82 19.75
CA LYS A 249 36.30 19.17 21.09
C LYS A 249 37.69 19.81 21.15
N TYR A 250 38.69 19.27 20.41
CA TYR A 250 40.03 19.83 20.38
C TYR A 250 40.08 21.26 19.87
N PHE A 251 39.20 21.62 18.93
CA PHE A 251 39.12 22.96 18.38
C PHE A 251 38.04 23.84 19.03
N ASN A 252 37.35 23.37 20.07
CA ASN A 252 36.28 24.08 20.76
C ASN A 252 35.18 24.63 19.82
N ASN A 253 34.79 23.82 18.82
CA ASN A 253 33.91 24.21 17.73
C ASN A 253 32.46 23.70 17.88
N GLU A 254 32.02 23.32 19.08
CA GLU A 254 30.68 22.78 19.32
C GLU A 254 29.57 23.77 18.94
N ALA A 255 29.78 25.04 19.26
CA ALA A 255 28.81 26.10 18.90
C ALA A 255 28.73 26.33 17.38
N PHE A 256 29.82 26.11 16.64
CA PHE A 256 29.82 26.17 15.18
C PHE A 256 29.06 25.01 14.57
N GLU A 257 29.32 23.79 15.01
CA GLU A 257 28.62 22.61 14.51
C GLU A 257 27.14 22.63 14.88
N ALA A 258 26.77 23.10 16.09
CA ALA A 258 25.38 23.27 16.48
C ALA A 258 24.62 24.26 15.56
N ARG A 259 25.21 25.41 15.25
CA ARG A 259 24.61 26.40 14.32
C ARG A 259 24.45 25.80 12.92
N ARG A 260 25.50 25.14 12.40
CA ARG A 260 25.49 24.51 11.11
C ARG A 260 24.41 23.42 10.97
N TYR A 261 24.19 22.66 12.05
CA TYR A 261 23.12 21.67 12.12
C TYR A 261 21.74 22.33 12.18
N ASP A 262 21.57 23.39 12.99
CA ASP A 262 20.33 24.15 13.11
C ASP A 262 19.92 24.80 11.77
N GLU A 263 20.86 25.37 11.01
CA GLU A 263 20.62 25.85 9.65
C GLU A 263 20.07 24.76 8.72
N GLY A 264 20.65 23.55 8.83
CA GLY A 264 20.17 22.37 8.08
C GLY A 264 18.75 21.96 8.47
N LEU A 265 18.46 21.93 9.76
CA LEU A 265 17.14 21.61 10.30
C LEU A 265 16.10 22.68 9.94
N ASP A 266 16.48 23.97 9.91
CA ASP A 266 15.56 25.04 9.52
C ASP A 266 15.21 24.97 8.04
N ALA A 267 16.19 24.65 7.17
CA ALA A 267 15.94 24.38 5.76
C ALA A 267 14.99 23.19 5.55
N TYR A 268 15.23 22.08 6.27
CA TYR A 268 14.36 20.91 6.28
C TYR A 268 12.95 21.26 6.77
N ARG A 269 12.83 21.99 7.88
CA ARG A 269 11.55 22.44 8.44
C ARG A 269 10.71 23.20 7.41
N ARG A 270 11.32 24.16 6.67
CA ARG A 270 10.64 24.94 5.62
C ARG A 270 10.13 24.03 4.49
N ALA A 271 10.97 23.11 4.03
CA ALA A 271 10.59 22.15 2.99
C ALA A 271 9.49 21.18 3.47
N GLN A 272 9.54 20.75 4.73
CA GLN A 272 8.53 19.90 5.34
C GLN A 272 7.17 20.60 5.42
N ILE A 273 7.13 21.86 5.85
CA ILE A 273 5.88 22.65 5.89
C ILE A 273 5.29 22.79 4.47
N LYS A 274 6.13 23.07 3.48
CA LYS A 274 5.70 23.17 2.08
C LYS A 274 5.16 21.83 1.55
N SER A 275 5.84 20.72 1.85
CA SER A 275 5.39 19.37 1.50
C SER A 275 4.06 19.03 2.19
N GLN A 276 3.89 19.41 3.47
CA GLN A 276 2.64 19.23 4.20
C GLN A 276 1.49 20.06 3.61
N GLY A 277 1.76 21.31 3.21
CA GLY A 277 0.77 22.16 2.53
C GLY A 277 0.26 21.54 1.24
N THR A 278 1.13 20.92 0.44
CA THR A 278 0.73 20.20 -0.78
C THR A 278 -0.10 18.96 -0.49
N LEU A 279 0.14 18.28 0.66
CA LEU A 279 -0.70 17.16 1.10
C LEU A 279 -2.09 17.64 1.50
N SER A 280 -2.16 18.74 2.24
CA SER A 280 -3.44 19.33 2.65
C SER A 280 -4.27 19.77 1.43
N LEU A 281 -3.61 20.33 0.41
CA LEU A 281 -4.27 20.68 -0.86
C LEU A 281 -4.81 19.43 -1.59
N LEU A 282 -4.05 18.35 -1.61
CA LEU A 282 -4.51 17.07 -2.18
C LEU A 282 -5.76 16.58 -1.46
N ASN A 283 -5.74 16.54 -0.12
CA ASN A 283 -6.86 16.04 0.67
C ASN A 283 -8.10 16.96 0.50
N ALA A 284 -7.90 18.28 0.53
CA ALA A 284 -9.00 19.24 0.34
C ALA A 284 -9.63 19.12 -1.06
N GLY A 285 -8.82 18.99 -2.11
CA GLY A 285 -9.31 18.80 -3.47
C GLY A 285 -10.03 17.46 -3.66
N GLN A 286 -9.54 16.39 -3.06
CA GLN A 286 -10.22 15.09 -3.04
C GLN A 286 -11.61 15.20 -2.38
N GLN A 287 -11.70 15.88 -1.23
CA GLN A 287 -12.97 16.11 -0.55
C GLN A 287 -13.92 17.00 -1.37
N LEU A 288 -13.39 17.98 -2.11
CA LEU A 288 -14.19 18.80 -3.01
C LEU A 288 -14.83 17.96 -4.13
N VAL A 289 -14.06 17.05 -4.76
CA VAL A 289 -14.61 16.15 -5.79
C VAL A 289 -15.69 15.24 -5.20
N ILE A 290 -15.45 14.68 -4.01
CA ILE A 290 -16.44 13.85 -3.30
C ILE A 290 -17.70 14.66 -2.99
N ALA A 291 -17.57 15.86 -2.42
CA ALA A 291 -18.69 16.71 -2.08
C ALA A 291 -19.50 17.12 -3.32
N ALA A 292 -18.84 17.48 -4.41
CA ALA A 292 -19.51 17.83 -5.67
C ALA A 292 -20.32 16.64 -6.23
N SER A 293 -19.76 15.43 -6.19
CA SER A 293 -20.48 14.24 -6.65
C SER A 293 -21.65 13.87 -5.73
N LEU A 294 -21.49 14.02 -4.42
CA LEU A 294 -22.58 13.84 -3.46
C LEU A 294 -23.71 14.83 -3.72
N VAL A 295 -23.39 16.11 -3.93
CA VAL A 295 -24.38 17.15 -4.24
C VAL A 295 -25.11 16.81 -5.54
N ALA A 296 -24.40 16.42 -6.61
CA ALA A 296 -25.02 16.03 -7.88
C ALA A 296 -25.99 14.84 -7.74
N MET A 297 -25.59 13.83 -6.97
CA MET A 297 -26.43 12.66 -6.72
C MET A 297 -27.65 13.00 -5.84
N LEU A 298 -27.44 13.76 -4.75
CA LEU A 298 -28.50 14.16 -3.84
C LEU A 298 -29.49 15.12 -4.54
N TRP A 299 -29.00 16.04 -5.38
CA TRP A 299 -29.86 16.89 -6.19
C TRP A 299 -30.80 16.04 -7.04
N ARG A 300 -30.27 15.06 -7.78
CA ARG A 300 -31.06 14.17 -8.62
C ARG A 300 -32.02 13.30 -7.79
N ALA A 301 -31.58 12.79 -6.64
CA ALA A 301 -32.43 12.01 -5.74
C ALA A 301 -33.57 12.87 -5.15
N THR A 302 -33.27 14.11 -4.77
CA THR A 302 -34.26 15.05 -4.26
C THR A 302 -35.31 15.41 -5.32
N ASP A 303 -34.87 15.67 -6.56
CA ASP A 303 -35.77 15.89 -7.69
C ASP A 303 -36.67 14.68 -7.92
N GLY A 304 -36.14 13.46 -7.87
CA GLY A 304 -36.90 12.22 -7.93
C GLY A 304 -37.95 12.07 -6.82
N VAL A 305 -37.61 12.52 -5.60
CA VAL A 305 -38.58 12.51 -4.47
C VAL A 305 -39.67 13.56 -4.68
N VAL A 306 -39.34 14.78 -5.12
CA VAL A 306 -40.30 15.85 -5.39
C VAL A 306 -41.25 15.44 -6.51
N THR A 307 -40.77 14.80 -7.56
CA THR A 307 -41.55 14.27 -8.69
C THR A 307 -42.28 12.96 -8.35
N LYS A 308 -42.18 12.46 -7.13
CA LYS A 308 -42.78 11.19 -6.64
C LYS A 308 -42.34 9.94 -7.41
N GLN A 309 -41.19 10.00 -8.06
CA GLN A 309 -40.55 8.84 -8.71
C GLN A 309 -39.69 8.03 -7.74
N MET A 310 -39.26 8.65 -6.63
CA MET A 310 -38.42 8.06 -5.60
C MET A 310 -39.06 8.27 -4.21
N THR A 311 -38.71 7.38 -3.26
CA THR A 311 -39.10 7.51 -1.85
C THR A 311 -38.07 8.28 -1.06
N LEU A 312 -38.42 8.73 0.16
CA LEU A 312 -37.45 9.32 1.08
C LEU A 312 -36.37 8.31 1.47
N GLY A 313 -36.75 7.04 1.61
CA GLY A 313 -35.80 5.94 1.88
C GLY A 313 -34.79 5.75 0.73
N ASP A 314 -35.19 5.97 -0.53
CA ASP A 314 -34.27 5.91 -1.68
C ASP A 314 -33.18 6.97 -1.58
N LEU A 315 -33.53 8.20 -1.20
CA LEU A 315 -32.57 9.29 -0.99
C LEU A 315 -31.54 8.92 0.12
N VAL A 316 -32.03 8.38 1.23
CA VAL A 316 -31.16 7.94 2.33
C VAL A 316 -30.26 6.79 1.89
N MET A 317 -30.80 5.83 1.12
CA MET A 317 -30.01 4.70 0.61
C MET A 317 -28.90 5.17 -0.35
N VAL A 318 -29.21 6.04 -1.31
CA VAL A 318 -28.23 6.60 -2.27
C VAL A 318 -27.10 7.32 -1.52
N ASN A 319 -27.46 8.16 -0.54
CA ASN A 319 -26.46 8.86 0.29
C ASN A 319 -25.53 7.88 1.04
N ALA A 320 -26.11 6.87 1.68
CA ALA A 320 -25.34 5.87 2.44
C ALA A 320 -24.40 5.04 1.53
N LEU A 321 -24.89 4.62 0.34
CA LEU A 321 -24.08 3.89 -0.64
C LEU A 321 -22.88 4.71 -1.13
N LEU A 322 -23.06 6.01 -1.37
CA LEU A 322 -21.99 6.89 -1.82
C LEU A 322 -20.94 7.10 -0.75
N ILE A 323 -21.33 7.40 0.48
CA ILE A 323 -20.39 7.55 1.61
C ILE A 323 -19.57 6.29 1.76
N GLN A 324 -20.19 5.12 1.73
CA GLN A 324 -19.55 3.83 1.83
C GLN A 324 -18.51 3.60 0.71
N LEU A 325 -18.80 4.03 -0.50
CA LEU A 325 -17.94 3.87 -1.67
C LEU A 325 -16.73 4.80 -1.63
N TYR A 326 -16.85 6.01 -1.04
CA TYR A 326 -15.74 6.97 -1.00
C TYR A 326 -14.71 6.70 0.08
N ILE A 327 -15.06 6.00 1.17
CA ILE A 327 -14.14 5.72 2.27
C ILE A 327 -12.85 5.02 1.80
N PRO A 328 -12.88 3.91 1.01
CA PRO A 328 -11.68 3.23 0.57
C PRO A 328 -10.85 4.03 -0.45
N LEU A 329 -11.45 5.00 -1.14
CA LEU A 329 -10.73 5.80 -2.15
C LEU A 329 -9.67 6.70 -1.54
N ASN A 330 -9.85 7.16 -0.31
CA ASN A 330 -8.88 8.00 0.39
C ASN A 330 -7.51 7.32 0.56
N PHE A 331 -7.45 5.99 0.51
CA PHE A 331 -6.23 5.20 0.68
C PHE A 331 -5.55 4.82 -0.64
N LEU A 332 -6.18 5.08 -1.80
CA LEU A 332 -5.66 4.64 -3.11
C LEU A 332 -4.24 5.13 -3.41
N GLY A 333 -3.92 6.37 -3.07
CA GLY A 333 -2.59 6.93 -3.30
C GLY A 333 -1.49 6.28 -2.45
N VAL A 334 -1.82 5.88 -1.23
CA VAL A 334 -0.91 5.13 -0.35
C VAL A 334 -0.74 3.72 -0.88
N LEU A 335 -1.84 3.05 -1.21
CA LEU A 335 -1.87 1.68 -1.73
C LEU A 335 -1.02 1.51 -2.98
N TYR A 336 -1.11 2.43 -3.94
CA TYR A 336 -0.32 2.39 -5.17
C TYR A 336 1.20 2.36 -4.87
N ARG A 337 1.65 3.21 -3.94
CA ARG A 337 3.08 3.27 -3.57
C ARG A 337 3.53 2.02 -2.84
N GLU A 338 2.73 1.53 -1.90
CA GLU A 338 3.04 0.33 -1.12
C GLU A 338 3.10 -0.92 -2.01
N ILE A 339 2.18 -1.04 -2.98
CA ILE A 339 2.19 -2.12 -3.97
C ILE A 339 3.45 -2.05 -4.83
N LYS A 340 3.80 -0.86 -5.33
CA LYS A 340 4.99 -0.68 -6.16
C LYS A 340 6.28 -0.97 -5.39
N GLN A 341 6.35 -0.56 -4.12
CA GLN A 341 7.47 -0.91 -3.24
C GLN A 341 7.54 -2.41 -2.99
N SER A 342 6.41 -3.04 -2.66
CA SER A 342 6.33 -4.48 -2.44
C SER A 342 6.73 -5.29 -3.68
N LEU A 343 6.31 -4.87 -4.87
CA LEU A 343 6.73 -5.50 -6.13
C LEU A 343 8.24 -5.38 -6.35
N THR A 344 8.84 -4.23 -6.00
CA THR A 344 10.29 -4.02 -6.09
C THR A 344 11.06 -4.92 -5.14
N ASP A 345 10.60 -5.06 -3.89
CA ASP A 345 11.26 -5.89 -2.89
C ASP A 345 11.11 -7.40 -3.21
N LEU A 346 9.96 -7.80 -3.75
CA LEU A 346 9.74 -9.15 -4.27
C LEU A 346 10.64 -9.46 -5.48
N ASP A 347 10.76 -8.53 -6.42
CA ASP A 347 11.62 -8.70 -7.59
C ASP A 347 13.09 -8.92 -7.17
N ARG A 348 13.57 -8.17 -6.17
CA ARG A 348 14.91 -8.38 -5.60
C ARG A 348 15.08 -9.80 -5.03
N MET A 349 14.11 -10.28 -4.29
CA MET A 349 14.13 -11.63 -3.72
C MET A 349 14.07 -12.70 -4.81
N PHE A 350 13.23 -12.54 -5.84
CA PHE A 350 13.19 -13.47 -6.97
C PHE A 350 14.48 -13.50 -7.80
N ARG A 351 15.16 -12.36 -7.94
CA ARG A 351 16.49 -12.32 -8.57
C ARG A 351 17.56 -13.08 -7.79
N LEU A 352 17.42 -13.20 -6.48
CA LEU A 352 18.29 -14.08 -5.70
C LEU A 352 18.06 -15.55 -6.06
N LEU A 353 16.79 -15.95 -6.24
CA LEU A 353 16.41 -17.30 -6.67
C LEU A 353 16.84 -17.63 -8.12
N GLU A 354 17.01 -16.63 -8.98
CA GLU A 354 17.44 -16.80 -10.37
C GLU A 354 18.96 -16.91 -10.53
N ARG A 355 19.75 -16.72 -9.47
CA ARG A 355 21.20 -16.87 -9.54
C ARG A 355 21.56 -18.32 -9.80
N GLU A 356 22.36 -18.54 -10.84
CA GLU A 356 22.84 -19.88 -11.19
C GLU A 356 23.81 -20.43 -10.15
N ARG A 357 23.70 -21.73 -9.89
CA ARG A 357 24.64 -22.47 -9.05
C ARG A 357 25.88 -22.77 -9.90
N GLU A 358 27.07 -22.28 -9.46
CA GLU A 358 28.32 -22.56 -10.18
C GLU A 358 28.69 -24.05 -10.13
N VAL A 359 28.28 -24.73 -9.05
CA VAL A 359 28.48 -26.17 -8.88
C VAL A 359 27.13 -26.83 -8.68
N ALA A 360 26.73 -27.68 -9.62
CA ALA A 360 25.52 -28.47 -9.56
C ALA A 360 25.80 -29.91 -9.94
N ASP A 361 25.14 -30.85 -9.28
CA ASP A 361 25.22 -32.26 -9.63
C ASP A 361 24.64 -32.51 -11.02
N ARG A 362 25.24 -33.43 -11.77
CA ARG A 362 24.70 -33.84 -13.05
C ARG A 362 23.33 -34.50 -12.87
N PRO A 363 22.35 -34.26 -13.76
CA PRO A 363 21.09 -34.97 -13.72
C PRO A 363 21.31 -36.49 -13.73
N GLY A 364 20.84 -37.19 -12.69
CA GLY A 364 21.03 -38.64 -12.56
C GLY A 364 22.33 -39.08 -11.88
N ALA A 365 23.08 -38.19 -11.24
CA ALA A 365 24.24 -38.55 -10.42
C ALA A 365 23.84 -39.51 -9.27
N THR A 366 24.55 -40.64 -9.15
CA THR A 366 24.36 -41.58 -8.06
C THR A 366 25.10 -41.09 -6.80
N PRO A 367 24.51 -41.23 -5.60
CA PRO A 367 25.23 -40.92 -4.37
C PRO A 367 26.52 -41.73 -4.28
N LEU A 368 27.61 -41.07 -3.88
CA LEU A 368 28.84 -41.76 -3.51
C LEU A 368 28.55 -42.66 -2.30
N ALA A 369 28.83 -43.99 -2.45
CA ALA A 369 28.65 -44.97 -1.38
C ALA A 369 29.70 -44.79 -0.27
#